data_5ef0323603943576fc9a796649e1ddad
#
_entry.id   5ef0323603943576fc9a796649e1ddad
#
_cell.length_a   1.000
_cell.length_b   1.000
_cell.length_c   1.000
_cell.angle_alpha   90.00
_cell.angle_beta   90.00
_cell.angle_gamma   90.00
#
_symmetry.space_group_name_H-M   'P 1'
#
loop_
_entity.id
_entity.type
_entity.pdbx_description
1 polymer ?
#
loop_
_entity_poly.entity_id
_entity_poly.type
_entity_poly.pdbx_seq_one_letter_code
_entity_poly.pdbx_strand_id
1 'polypeptide(L)'
;MDASQYKDYVLVILFVKYISDKSRNDLNFMIDIPAGCHFEDFVALKGHANIGEEMNKKMAALSEANQLDGVFIADFDDETKLGKGKDKVETLSGLIGIFQTSDLDFSKNRAADDDLIGDAYEYLMKNFATESGKSKGQFYTPAEVSRVIAKVLGLDKVNSIRTTIYDPTCGSGSLLLRAKKLPRMRPCTDRKKTMPQSGWRK
;
A
#
# COMPACT_ATOMS: atom_id res chain seq x y z
N MET A 1 21.81 7.44 -1.45
CA MET A 1 20.41 7.41 -1.98
C MET A 1 19.55 8.25 -1.07
N ASP A 2 18.72 9.13 -1.64
CA ASP A 2 17.79 9.95 -0.87
C ASP A 2 16.72 9.04 -0.22
N ALA A 3 16.46 9.20 1.08
CA ALA A 3 15.49 8.41 1.83
C ALA A 3 14.08 8.42 1.19
N SER A 4 13.72 9.52 0.51
CA SER A 4 12.45 9.63 -0.22
C SER A 4 12.29 8.62 -1.36
N GLN A 5 13.40 8.12 -1.92
CA GLN A 5 13.38 7.14 -3.00
C GLN A 5 13.18 5.71 -2.49
N TYR A 6 13.57 5.43 -1.24
CA TYR A 6 13.39 4.10 -0.65
C TYR A 6 11.95 3.76 -0.31
N LYS A 7 11.11 4.75 -0.07
CA LYS A 7 9.72 4.55 0.34
C LYS A 7 8.95 3.62 -0.60
N ASP A 8 9.12 3.80 -1.90
CA ASP A 8 8.36 3.05 -2.91
C ASP A 8 8.75 1.57 -2.88
N TYR A 9 10.06 1.27 -2.72
CA TYR A 9 10.56 -0.10 -2.57
C TYR A 9 10.08 -0.76 -1.28
N VAL A 10 10.15 -0.02 -0.17
CA VAL A 10 9.69 -0.50 1.14
C VAL A 10 8.19 -0.79 1.12
N LEU A 11 7.38 0.12 0.55
CA LEU A 11 5.93 -0.05 0.46
C LEU A 11 5.53 -1.25 -0.41
N VAL A 12 6.22 -1.48 -1.52
CA VAL A 12 5.95 -2.63 -2.39
C VAL A 12 6.25 -3.94 -1.66
N ILE A 13 7.41 -4.05 -1.01
CA ILE A 13 7.76 -5.29 -0.26
C ILE A 13 6.83 -5.48 0.94
N LEU A 14 6.48 -4.40 1.65
CA LEU A 14 5.48 -4.45 2.73
C LEU A 14 4.14 -4.98 2.22
N PHE A 15 3.67 -4.48 1.06
CA PHE A 15 2.44 -4.95 0.44
C PHE A 15 2.51 -6.44 0.11
N VAL A 16 3.57 -6.90 -0.57
CA VAL A 16 3.75 -8.32 -0.90
C VAL A 16 3.77 -9.18 0.36
N LYS A 17 4.50 -8.76 1.39
CA LYS A 17 4.55 -9.46 2.68
C LYS A 17 3.18 -9.53 3.33
N TYR A 18 2.47 -8.41 3.39
CA TYR A 18 1.14 -8.32 3.98
C TYR A 18 0.13 -9.23 3.28
N ILE A 19 0.03 -9.16 1.94
CA ILE A 19 -0.92 -9.99 1.19
C ILE A 19 -0.58 -11.48 1.31
N SER A 20 0.72 -11.84 1.29
CA SER A 20 1.17 -13.22 1.44
C SER A 20 0.81 -13.80 2.80
N ASP A 21 1.00 -13.03 3.87
CA ASP A 21 0.67 -13.49 5.22
C ASP A 21 -0.85 -13.56 5.45
N LYS A 22 -1.61 -12.59 4.92
CA LYS A 22 -3.07 -12.55 5.10
C LYS A 22 -3.77 -13.64 4.30
N SER A 23 -3.37 -13.90 3.06
CA SER A 23 -3.98 -14.92 2.20
C SER A 23 -3.92 -16.33 2.79
N ARG A 24 -2.93 -16.62 3.66
CA ARG A 24 -2.80 -17.93 4.32
C ARG A 24 -3.94 -18.26 5.29
N ASN A 25 -4.52 -17.25 5.90
CA ASN A 25 -5.50 -17.41 6.98
C ASN A 25 -6.91 -16.91 6.63
N ASP A 26 -7.09 -16.33 5.45
CA ASP A 26 -8.36 -15.78 5.01
C ASP A 26 -8.78 -16.39 3.66
N LEU A 27 -9.74 -17.32 3.71
CA LEU A 27 -10.31 -17.96 2.52
C LEU A 27 -11.10 -17.00 1.62
N ASN A 28 -11.47 -15.83 2.14
CA ASN A 28 -12.19 -14.79 1.39
C ASN A 28 -11.27 -13.62 1.00
N PHE A 29 -9.97 -13.84 1.01
CA PHE A 29 -9.00 -12.82 0.65
C PHE A 29 -9.20 -12.39 -0.81
N MET A 30 -9.38 -11.08 -1.03
CA MET A 30 -9.84 -10.56 -2.32
C MET A 30 -8.72 -10.35 -3.35
N ILE A 31 -7.46 -10.40 -2.93
CA ILE A 31 -6.32 -10.20 -3.81
C ILE A 31 -5.85 -11.56 -4.32
N ASP A 32 -5.80 -11.71 -5.62
CA ASP A 32 -5.25 -12.91 -6.27
C ASP A 32 -3.72 -12.85 -6.28
N ILE A 33 -3.08 -13.88 -5.73
CA ILE A 33 -1.62 -14.00 -5.70
C ILE A 33 -1.22 -15.11 -6.66
N PRO A 34 -0.70 -14.78 -7.86
CA PRO A 34 -0.25 -15.78 -8.81
C PRO A 34 0.83 -16.68 -8.21
N ALA A 35 0.92 -17.91 -8.74
CA ALA A 35 1.97 -18.85 -8.35
C ALA A 35 3.36 -18.21 -8.56
N GLY A 36 4.22 -18.31 -7.55
CA GLY A 36 5.54 -17.70 -7.59
C GLY A 36 5.58 -16.21 -7.22
N CYS A 37 4.48 -15.63 -6.72
CA CYS A 37 4.39 -14.22 -6.31
C CYS A 37 4.15 -14.03 -4.81
N HIS A 38 4.23 -15.08 -4.00
CA HIS A 38 4.23 -14.97 -2.55
C HIS A 38 5.56 -14.39 -2.02
N PHE A 39 5.56 -13.86 -0.81
CA PHE A 39 6.76 -13.27 -0.21
C PHE A 39 7.94 -14.25 -0.15
N GLU A 40 7.70 -15.53 0.06
CA GLU A 40 8.71 -16.59 0.04
C GLU A 40 9.43 -16.71 -1.31
N ASP A 41 8.74 -16.42 -2.39
CA ASP A 41 9.31 -16.44 -3.73
C ASP A 41 10.26 -15.24 -3.97
N PHE A 42 10.04 -14.11 -3.25
CA PHE A 42 10.99 -13.00 -3.20
C PHE A 42 12.18 -13.34 -2.32
N VAL A 43 11.96 -14.02 -1.21
CA VAL A 43 13.04 -14.51 -0.33
C VAL A 43 13.98 -15.43 -1.08
N ALA A 44 13.45 -16.30 -1.94
CA ALA A 44 14.25 -17.23 -2.74
C ALA A 44 15.17 -16.51 -3.75
N LEU A 45 14.88 -15.26 -4.12
CA LEU A 45 15.72 -14.48 -5.04
C LEU A 45 16.96 -13.85 -4.36
N LYS A 46 17.07 -13.90 -3.04
CA LYS A 46 18.20 -13.29 -2.32
C LYS A 46 19.53 -13.86 -2.82
N GLY A 47 20.46 -12.96 -3.12
CA GLY A 47 21.78 -13.31 -3.63
C GLY A 47 21.83 -13.61 -5.14
N HIS A 48 20.73 -13.65 -5.85
CA HIS A 48 20.72 -13.89 -7.29
C HIS A 48 21.11 -12.62 -8.05
N ALA A 49 21.94 -12.78 -9.09
CA ALA A 49 22.43 -11.66 -9.88
C ALA A 49 21.31 -10.87 -10.59
N ASN A 50 20.22 -11.55 -10.97
CA ASN A 50 19.06 -10.98 -11.64
C ASN A 50 17.89 -10.67 -10.71
N ILE A 51 18.13 -10.51 -9.40
CA ILE A 51 17.09 -10.30 -8.37
C ILE A 51 16.13 -9.17 -8.74
N GLY A 52 16.63 -8.02 -9.24
CA GLY A 52 15.79 -6.86 -9.60
C GLY A 52 14.83 -7.17 -10.73
N GLU A 53 15.31 -7.76 -11.81
CA GLU A 53 14.50 -8.17 -12.96
C GLU A 53 13.41 -9.16 -12.54
N GLU A 54 13.76 -10.18 -11.76
CA GLU A 54 12.82 -11.20 -11.31
C GLU A 54 11.76 -10.62 -10.34
N MET A 55 12.15 -9.68 -9.48
CA MET A 55 11.19 -8.94 -8.64
C MET A 55 10.21 -8.15 -9.50
N ASN A 56 10.69 -7.43 -10.51
CA ASN A 56 9.82 -6.69 -11.44
C ASN A 56 8.83 -7.62 -12.17
N LYS A 57 9.26 -8.79 -12.63
CA LYS A 57 8.38 -9.78 -13.27
C LYS A 57 7.26 -10.25 -12.33
N LYS A 58 7.60 -10.55 -11.07
CA LYS A 58 6.61 -10.96 -10.06
C LYS A 58 5.63 -9.84 -9.75
N MET A 59 6.10 -8.60 -9.66
CA MET A 59 5.23 -7.44 -9.44
C MET A 59 4.31 -7.16 -10.64
N ALA A 60 4.80 -7.36 -11.86
CA ALA A 60 3.98 -7.25 -13.06
C ALA A 60 2.86 -8.30 -13.07
N ALA A 61 3.16 -9.56 -12.73
CA ALA A 61 2.17 -10.62 -12.64
C ALA A 61 1.11 -10.34 -11.55
N LEU A 62 1.52 -9.84 -10.37
CA LEU A 62 0.59 -9.42 -9.32
C LEU A 62 -0.31 -8.26 -9.78
N SER A 63 0.25 -7.29 -10.49
CA SER A 63 -0.48 -6.14 -11.03
C SER A 63 -1.54 -6.59 -12.04
N GLU A 64 -1.16 -7.43 -12.97
CA GLU A 64 -2.06 -7.95 -14.02
C GLU A 64 -3.21 -8.75 -13.42
N ALA A 65 -2.94 -9.69 -12.51
CA ALA A 65 -3.96 -10.52 -11.88
C ALA A 65 -5.02 -9.70 -11.11
N ASN A 66 -4.63 -8.54 -10.58
CA ASN A 66 -5.49 -7.70 -9.73
C ASN A 66 -5.93 -6.39 -10.37
N GLN A 67 -5.63 -6.14 -11.63
CA GLN A 67 -5.93 -4.88 -12.32
C GLN A 67 -5.35 -3.65 -11.58
N LEU A 68 -4.12 -3.78 -11.07
CA LEU A 68 -3.40 -2.75 -10.32
C LEU A 68 -2.39 -1.99 -11.18
N ASP A 69 -2.69 -1.79 -12.47
CA ASP A 69 -1.81 -1.10 -13.41
C ASP A 69 -1.43 0.30 -12.91
N GLY A 70 -0.14 0.58 -12.91
CA GLY A 70 0.40 1.87 -12.46
C GLY A 70 0.39 2.09 -10.94
N VAL A 71 0.00 1.10 -10.13
CA VAL A 71 0.03 1.19 -8.66
C VAL A 71 1.45 1.01 -8.13
N PHE A 72 2.21 0.08 -8.72
CA PHE A 72 3.59 -0.20 -8.32
C PHE A 72 4.56 0.59 -9.19
N ILE A 73 5.17 1.63 -8.60
CA ILE A 73 6.06 2.56 -9.32
C ILE A 73 7.54 2.19 -9.14
N ALA A 74 7.84 1.29 -8.20
CA ALA A 74 9.20 0.90 -7.90
C ALA A 74 9.77 -0.01 -9.00
N ASP A 75 10.86 0.41 -9.62
CA ASP A 75 11.65 -0.41 -10.53
C ASP A 75 12.84 -1.01 -9.76
N PHE A 76 12.75 -2.29 -9.47
CA PHE A 76 13.78 -3.03 -8.72
C PHE A 76 15.05 -3.29 -9.54
N ASP A 77 15.06 -2.96 -10.83
CA ASP A 77 16.23 -3.06 -11.67
C ASP A 77 16.90 -1.70 -11.97
N ASP A 78 16.41 -0.61 -11.38
CA ASP A 78 16.96 0.73 -11.51
C ASP A 78 18.35 0.84 -10.86
N GLU A 79 19.40 0.74 -11.70
CA GLU A 79 20.79 0.82 -11.27
C GLU A 79 21.17 2.20 -10.70
N THR A 80 20.45 3.25 -11.06
CA THR A 80 20.74 4.62 -10.58
C THR A 80 20.34 4.80 -9.11
N LYS A 81 19.31 4.07 -8.68
CA LYS A 81 18.78 4.14 -7.33
C LYS A 81 19.30 3.02 -6.42
N LEU A 82 19.48 1.82 -6.95
CA LEU A 82 19.79 0.63 -6.17
C LEU A 82 21.26 0.21 -6.25
N GLY A 83 22.04 0.88 -7.08
CA GLY A 83 23.41 0.48 -7.36
C GLY A 83 23.52 -0.57 -8.46
N LYS A 84 24.74 -0.97 -8.80
CA LYS A 84 25.03 -1.90 -9.89
C LYS A 84 25.53 -3.24 -9.37
N GLY A 85 25.25 -4.29 -10.13
CA GLY A 85 25.81 -5.62 -9.89
C GLY A 85 25.62 -6.07 -8.43
N LYS A 86 26.74 -6.27 -7.73
CA LYS A 86 26.73 -6.78 -6.35
C LYS A 86 26.03 -5.85 -5.37
N ASP A 87 26.18 -4.55 -5.51
CA ASP A 87 25.56 -3.57 -4.60
C ASP A 87 24.03 -3.63 -4.67
N LYS A 88 23.47 -3.76 -5.88
CA LYS A 88 22.03 -3.96 -6.09
C LYS A 88 21.53 -5.24 -5.39
N VAL A 89 22.26 -6.34 -5.59
CA VAL A 89 21.93 -7.63 -4.98
C VAL A 89 21.94 -7.55 -3.45
N GLU A 90 22.96 -6.92 -2.87
CA GLU A 90 23.07 -6.73 -1.42
C GLU A 90 21.95 -5.84 -0.88
N THR A 91 21.65 -4.73 -1.55
CA THR A 91 20.60 -3.78 -1.16
C THR A 91 19.22 -4.46 -1.14
N LEU A 92 18.87 -5.16 -2.23
CA LEU A 92 17.57 -5.83 -2.33
C LEU A 92 17.47 -7.04 -1.41
N SER A 93 18.54 -7.82 -1.27
CA SER A 93 18.59 -8.93 -0.33
C SER A 93 18.46 -8.47 1.13
N GLY A 94 19.09 -7.33 1.47
CA GLY A 94 18.97 -6.71 2.77
C GLY A 94 17.55 -6.22 3.04
N LEU A 95 16.91 -5.56 2.06
CA LEU A 95 15.53 -5.10 2.15
C LEU A 95 14.57 -6.27 2.41
N ILE A 96 14.66 -7.34 1.62
CA ILE A 96 13.85 -8.55 1.83
C ILE A 96 14.12 -9.14 3.21
N GLY A 97 15.39 -9.14 3.66
CA GLY A 97 15.80 -9.67 4.96
C GLY A 97 15.11 -8.97 6.14
N ILE A 98 14.89 -7.67 6.06
CA ILE A 98 14.16 -6.90 7.09
C ILE A 98 12.74 -7.45 7.28
N PHE A 99 12.06 -7.77 6.18
CA PHE A 99 10.68 -8.29 6.22
C PHE A 99 10.58 -9.78 6.60
N GLN A 100 11.70 -10.47 6.76
CA GLN A 100 11.73 -11.85 7.29
C GLN A 100 11.73 -11.93 8.82
N THR A 101 11.82 -10.80 9.51
CA THR A 101 11.84 -10.79 10.98
C THR A 101 10.49 -11.22 11.55
N SER A 102 10.50 -11.88 12.70
CA SER A 102 9.29 -12.32 13.40
C SER A 102 8.34 -11.20 13.79
N ASP A 103 8.87 -9.99 13.95
CA ASP A 103 8.11 -8.79 14.32
C ASP A 103 7.21 -8.30 13.18
N LEU A 104 7.53 -8.70 11.95
CA LEU A 104 6.77 -8.39 10.72
C LEU A 104 5.94 -9.61 10.24
N ASP A 105 5.43 -10.41 11.16
CA ASP A 105 4.48 -11.50 10.87
C ASP A 105 3.05 -10.99 10.96
N PHE A 106 2.43 -10.73 9.80
CA PHE A 106 1.06 -10.22 9.70
C PHE A 106 0.01 -11.33 9.75
N SER A 107 0.41 -12.60 9.75
CA SER A 107 -0.52 -13.74 9.82
C SER A 107 -1.29 -13.78 11.13
N LYS A 108 -0.68 -13.30 12.22
CA LYS A 108 -1.25 -13.31 13.57
C LYS A 108 -2.07 -12.06 13.92
N ASN A 109 -2.02 -11.03 13.10
CA ASN A 109 -2.74 -9.79 13.34
C ASN A 109 -4.23 -10.00 13.13
N ARG A 110 -4.97 -10.20 14.24
CA ARG A 110 -6.40 -10.51 14.27
C ARG A 110 -7.31 -9.29 14.06
N ALA A 111 -6.78 -8.09 14.13
CA ALA A 111 -7.54 -6.90 13.87
C ALA A 111 -7.78 -6.80 12.36
N ALA A 112 -8.87 -7.41 11.90
CA ALA A 112 -9.38 -7.28 10.52
C ALA A 112 -9.65 -5.82 10.12
N ASP A 113 -9.54 -4.91 11.08
CA ASP A 113 -9.82 -3.48 10.96
C ASP A 113 -8.58 -2.57 10.94
N ASP A 114 -7.36 -3.10 11.08
CA ASP A 114 -6.17 -2.27 11.05
C ASP A 114 -5.75 -1.99 9.61
N ASP A 115 -5.73 -0.71 9.26
CA ASP A 115 -5.20 -0.20 8.00
C ASP A 115 -3.66 -0.15 8.09
N LEU A 116 -3.05 -1.33 8.26
CA LEU A 116 -1.61 -1.45 8.45
C LEU A 116 -0.80 -0.84 7.29
N ILE A 117 -1.27 -1.04 6.06
CA ILE A 117 -0.62 -0.46 4.86
C ILE A 117 -0.75 1.05 4.88
N GLY A 118 -1.95 1.57 5.21
CA GLY A 118 -2.17 3.02 5.34
C GLY A 118 -1.36 3.62 6.48
N ASP A 119 -1.31 2.97 7.63
CA ASP A 119 -0.54 3.44 8.79
C ASP A 119 0.98 3.40 8.49
N ALA A 120 1.47 2.36 7.81
CA ALA A 120 2.88 2.28 7.37
C ALA A 120 3.20 3.38 6.33
N TYR A 121 2.31 3.60 5.35
CA TYR A 121 2.44 4.67 4.39
C TYR A 121 2.52 6.04 5.08
N GLU A 122 1.61 6.29 6.02
CA GLU A 122 1.56 7.53 6.80
C GLU A 122 2.86 7.75 7.60
N TYR A 123 3.35 6.71 8.26
CA TYR A 123 4.60 6.74 9.00
C TYR A 123 5.80 7.06 8.09
N LEU A 124 5.91 6.37 6.95
CA LEU A 124 6.98 6.60 5.99
C LEU A 124 6.92 8.02 5.43
N MET A 125 5.73 8.51 5.05
CA MET A 125 5.56 9.86 4.53
C MET A 125 5.92 10.93 5.57
N LYS A 126 5.58 10.71 6.84
CA LYS A 126 5.94 11.62 7.93
C LYS A 126 7.46 11.75 8.09
N ASN A 127 8.18 10.64 8.04
CA ASN A 127 9.64 10.64 8.20
C ASN A 127 10.34 11.22 6.96
N PHE A 128 9.96 10.79 5.76
CA PHE A 128 10.57 11.28 4.52
C PHE A 128 10.25 12.76 4.22
N ALA A 129 9.05 13.25 4.59
CA ALA A 129 8.73 14.67 4.46
C ALA A 129 9.62 15.54 5.35
N THR A 130 10.03 15.03 6.52
CA THR A 130 10.94 15.73 7.42
C THR A 130 12.33 15.86 6.81
N GLU A 131 12.83 14.82 6.16
CA GLU A 131 14.14 14.82 5.52
C GLU A 131 14.18 15.64 4.23
N SER A 132 13.09 15.67 3.46
CA SER A 132 13.02 16.42 2.19
C SER A 132 12.75 17.93 2.36
N GLY A 133 12.55 18.41 3.58
CA GLY A 133 12.26 19.84 3.86
C GLY A 133 10.91 20.33 3.31
N LYS A 134 10.06 19.46 2.81
CA LYS A 134 8.73 19.79 2.27
C LYS A 134 7.67 19.79 3.35
N SER A 135 6.65 20.65 3.20
CA SER A 135 5.54 20.74 4.14
C SER A 135 4.78 19.42 4.26
N LYS A 136 4.64 18.92 5.49
CA LYS A 136 3.99 17.63 5.79
C LYS A 136 2.55 17.53 5.27
N GLY A 137 1.82 18.64 5.22
CA GLY A 137 0.41 18.67 4.79
C GLY A 137 0.19 18.49 3.29
N GLN A 138 1.25 18.46 2.47
CA GLN A 138 1.13 18.28 1.02
C GLN A 138 1.05 16.80 0.61
N PHE A 139 1.31 15.85 1.53
CA PHE A 139 1.47 14.44 1.18
C PHE A 139 0.34 13.54 1.65
N TYR A 140 -0.28 13.83 2.79
CA TYR A 140 -1.34 13.00 3.35
C TYR A 140 -2.13 13.74 4.43
N THR A 141 -3.35 13.27 4.71
CA THR A 141 -4.16 13.75 5.83
C THR A 141 -3.88 12.88 7.05
N PRO A 142 -3.35 13.45 8.17
CA PRO A 142 -3.08 12.68 9.37
C PRO A 142 -4.30 11.92 9.90
N ALA A 143 -4.08 10.75 10.50
CA ALA A 143 -5.12 9.88 11.03
C ALA A 143 -6.04 10.59 12.03
N GLU A 144 -5.45 11.44 12.87
CA GLU A 144 -6.17 12.23 13.88
C GLU A 144 -7.14 13.22 13.23
N VAL A 145 -6.70 13.87 12.15
CA VAL A 145 -7.54 14.81 11.38
C VAL A 145 -8.69 14.07 10.73
N SER A 146 -8.42 12.93 10.10
CA SER A 146 -9.43 12.08 9.48
C SER A 146 -10.49 11.61 10.49
N ARG A 147 -10.07 11.25 11.71
CA ARG A 147 -10.99 10.89 12.80
C ARG A 147 -11.86 12.08 13.25
N VAL A 148 -11.27 13.25 13.36
CA VAL A 148 -12.03 14.46 13.72
C VAL A 148 -13.06 14.78 12.65
N ILE A 149 -12.67 14.78 11.36
CA ILE A 149 -13.58 15.01 10.24
C ILE A 149 -14.74 14.01 10.27
N ALA A 150 -14.46 12.71 10.43
CA ALA A 150 -15.48 11.69 10.49
C ALA A 150 -16.48 11.90 11.63
N LYS A 151 -16.00 12.34 12.81
CA LYS A 151 -16.86 12.66 13.96
C LYS A 151 -17.67 13.95 13.74
N VAL A 152 -17.06 15.00 13.17
CA VAL A 152 -17.76 16.25 12.86
C VAL A 152 -18.91 16.01 11.87
N LEU A 153 -18.67 15.13 10.87
CA LEU A 153 -19.71 14.74 9.93
C LEU A 153 -20.80 13.83 10.55
N GLY A 154 -20.64 13.41 11.79
CA GLY A 154 -21.60 12.56 12.49
C GLY A 154 -21.72 11.18 11.88
N LEU A 155 -20.66 10.66 11.26
CA LEU A 155 -20.68 9.36 10.57
C LEU A 155 -20.96 8.19 11.54
N ASP A 156 -20.62 8.35 12.81
CA ASP A 156 -20.94 7.43 13.91
C ASP A 156 -22.45 7.29 14.19
N LYS A 157 -23.24 8.29 13.80
CA LYS A 157 -24.70 8.34 13.98
C LYS A 157 -25.48 7.86 12.76
N VAL A 158 -24.79 7.55 11.67
CA VAL A 158 -25.43 7.11 10.43
C VAL A 158 -25.98 5.70 10.59
N ASN A 159 -27.30 5.54 10.35
CA ASN A 159 -28.01 4.27 10.51
C ASN A 159 -28.46 3.64 9.18
N SER A 160 -28.18 4.27 8.03
CA SER A 160 -28.66 3.81 6.74
C SER A 160 -27.55 3.17 5.91
N ILE A 161 -27.82 1.95 5.43
CA ILE A 161 -26.95 1.26 4.45
C ILE A 161 -26.90 1.93 3.08
N ARG A 162 -27.79 2.91 2.84
CA ARG A 162 -27.82 3.69 1.59
C ARG A 162 -26.96 4.95 1.66
N THR A 163 -26.40 5.25 2.83
CA THR A 163 -25.50 6.40 2.98
C THR A 163 -24.23 6.18 2.18
N THR A 164 -23.91 7.14 1.34
CA THR A 164 -22.67 7.15 0.56
C THR A 164 -21.78 8.26 1.06
N ILE A 165 -20.47 8.01 1.08
CA ILE A 165 -19.46 9.01 1.38
C ILE A 165 -18.70 9.28 0.08
N TYR A 166 -18.52 10.55 -0.22
CA TYR A 166 -17.75 11.01 -1.37
C TYR A 166 -16.63 11.93 -0.90
N ASP A 167 -15.40 11.60 -1.31
CA ASP A 167 -14.23 12.44 -1.11
C ASP A 167 -13.67 12.81 -2.50
N PRO A 168 -13.79 14.07 -2.92
CA PRO A 168 -13.31 14.54 -4.22
C PRO A 168 -11.78 14.51 -4.35
N THR A 169 -11.07 14.44 -3.21
CA THR A 169 -9.61 14.51 -3.13
C THR A 169 -9.04 13.33 -2.33
N CYS A 170 -9.63 12.15 -2.51
CA CYS A 170 -9.43 10.99 -1.64
C CYS A 170 -7.96 10.56 -1.46
N GLY A 171 -7.06 10.91 -2.39
CA GLY A 171 -5.66 10.53 -2.32
C GLY A 171 -5.49 9.01 -2.14
N SER A 172 -4.88 8.60 -1.03
CA SER A 172 -4.72 7.20 -0.63
C SER A 172 -6.04 6.53 -0.17
N GLY A 173 -7.11 7.29 -0.01
CA GLY A 173 -8.39 6.77 0.52
C GLY A 173 -8.42 6.62 2.05
N SER A 174 -7.39 7.03 2.77
CA SER A 174 -7.29 6.86 4.22
C SER A 174 -8.47 7.44 4.99
N LEU A 175 -8.99 8.62 4.57
CA LEU A 175 -10.17 9.22 5.18
C LEU A 175 -11.41 8.34 4.99
N LEU A 176 -11.63 7.82 3.78
CA LEU A 176 -12.77 6.96 3.47
C LEU A 176 -12.69 5.63 4.22
N LEU A 177 -11.50 5.03 4.32
CA LEU A 177 -11.28 3.81 5.09
C LEU A 177 -11.57 4.01 6.57
N ARG A 178 -11.14 5.13 7.16
CA ARG A 178 -11.42 5.46 8.56
C ARG A 178 -12.89 5.77 8.80
N ALA A 179 -13.56 6.41 7.86
CA ALA A 179 -14.99 6.63 7.90
C ALA A 179 -15.78 5.30 7.90
N LYS A 180 -15.33 4.31 7.13
CA LYS A 180 -15.92 2.96 7.09
C LYS A 180 -15.79 2.20 8.40
N LYS A 181 -14.73 2.43 9.17
CA LYS A 181 -14.48 1.76 10.47
C LYS A 181 -15.42 2.18 11.59
N LEU A 182 -16.27 3.18 11.39
CA LEU A 182 -17.30 3.54 12.36
C LEU A 182 -18.39 2.47 12.42
N PRO A 183 -18.87 2.06 13.62
CA PRO A 183 -19.50 0.74 13.89
C PRO A 183 -20.81 0.40 13.16
N ARG A 184 -21.25 1.15 12.17
CA ARG A 184 -22.54 0.95 11.48
C ARG A 184 -22.50 1.17 9.96
N MET A 185 -21.34 1.35 9.34
CA MET A 185 -21.24 1.51 7.88
C MET A 185 -20.90 0.20 7.19
N ARG A 186 -21.73 -0.23 6.25
CA ARG A 186 -21.39 -1.30 5.31
C ARG A 186 -20.52 -0.74 4.16
N PRO A 187 -19.80 -1.61 3.43
CA PRO A 187 -18.72 -1.21 2.54
C PRO A 187 -19.10 -0.11 1.55
N CYS A 188 -18.25 0.91 1.45
CA CYS A 188 -18.26 1.80 0.30
C CYS A 188 -18.08 0.95 -0.96
N THR A 189 -19.07 0.87 -1.79
CA THR A 189 -18.89 0.38 -3.15
C THR A 189 -18.09 1.45 -3.88
N ASP A 190 -16.88 1.10 -4.28
CA ASP A 190 -16.06 1.89 -5.19
C ASP A 190 -16.86 2.21 -6.46
N ARG A 191 -17.49 3.37 -6.52
CA ARG A 191 -18.00 3.89 -7.78
C ARG A 191 -16.86 4.63 -8.51
N LYS A 192 -15.78 3.93 -8.80
CA LYS A 192 -14.89 4.29 -9.91
C LYS A 192 -15.54 4.02 -11.28
N LYS A 193 -16.82 3.69 -11.33
CA LYS A 193 -17.54 3.50 -12.60
C LYS A 193 -18.38 4.74 -12.91
N THR A 194 -17.93 5.44 -13.95
CA THR A 194 -18.65 6.41 -14.76
C THR A 194 -18.89 7.78 -14.15
N MET A 195 -17.88 8.64 -14.19
CA MET A 195 -18.13 9.99 -14.67
C MET A 195 -17.95 9.98 -16.20
N PRO A 196 -18.97 10.37 -16.98
CA PRO A 196 -18.77 10.64 -18.40
C PRO A 196 -17.78 11.81 -18.52
N GLN A 197 -16.78 11.67 -19.38
CA GLN A 197 -15.85 12.77 -19.74
C GLN A 197 -16.53 13.84 -20.60
N SER A 198 -17.75 14.20 -20.32
CA SER A 198 -18.47 15.23 -21.06
C SER A 198 -19.11 16.21 -20.08
N GLY A 199 -18.42 17.30 -19.78
CA GLY A 199 -19.07 18.36 -19.02
C GLY A 199 -18.21 19.49 -18.48
N TRP A 200 -16.94 19.61 -18.85
CA TRP A 200 -16.21 20.85 -18.65
C TRP A 200 -15.97 21.53 -20.00
N ARG A 201 -17.02 22.12 -20.57
CA ARG A 201 -16.89 23.20 -21.55
C ARG A 201 -17.42 24.47 -20.90
N LYS A 202 -16.47 25.41 -20.70
CA LYS A 202 -16.59 26.84 -20.46
C LYS A 202 -17.48 27.29 -19.31
#